data_732cf113bb56fd58686631417253415a
#
_entry.id   732cf113bb56fd58686631417253415a
#
_cell.length_a   1.000
_cell.length_b   1.000
_cell.length_c   1.000
_cell.angle_alpha   90.00
_cell.angle_beta   90.00
_cell.angle_gamma   90.00
#
_symmetry.space_group_name_H-M   'P 1'
#
loop_
_entity.id
_entity.type
_entity.pdbx_description
1 polymer ?
#
loop_
_entity_poly.entity_id
_entity_poly.type
_entity_poly.pdbx_seq_one_letter_code
_entity_poly.pdbx_strand_id
1 'polypeptide(L)'
;MKNASKLLAAALALAILTMASMTALAEYGSGAVSGGQTYTTEQMLTYAIQDEYMALAEYRAIIEKHGALRPFTSLIEAEQRHIDLLKPLFTAYGVAVPEDDAAGRVTAPETLTEAYEAGLKAETDNTAMYGAFLSQTLPDDVKAVFASLKAASENHRSTFERRISGQTGNAQGNRNGRGNGNGRGNGNMNGRGNAYNNGGNRGDYPNCSNCPYCPAA
;
A
#
# COMPACT_ATOMS: atom_id res chain seq x y z
N MET A 1 -53.77 -26.05 22.15
CA MET A 1 -52.54 -26.60 21.55
C MET A 1 -52.24 -26.07 20.14
N LYS A 2 -53.16 -25.29 19.48
CA LYS A 2 -52.95 -24.76 18.10
C LYS A 2 -52.19 -23.44 18.00
N ASN A 3 -51.92 -22.76 19.13
CA ASN A 3 -51.27 -21.46 19.12
C ASN A 3 -49.76 -21.52 19.41
N ALA A 4 -49.24 -22.59 19.98
CA ALA A 4 -47.83 -22.78 20.25
C ALA A 4 -47.01 -23.02 18.96
N SER A 5 -47.61 -23.77 18.00
CA SER A 5 -46.95 -24.05 16.71
C SER A 5 -46.80 -22.82 15.79
N LYS A 6 -47.69 -21.84 15.92
CA LYS A 6 -47.60 -20.61 15.13
C LYS A 6 -46.57 -19.62 15.65
N LEU A 7 -46.34 -19.62 16.97
CA LEU A 7 -45.31 -18.82 17.60
C LEU A 7 -43.89 -19.38 17.33
N LEU A 8 -43.76 -20.71 17.28
CA LEU A 8 -42.49 -21.32 16.95
C LEU A 8 -42.07 -21.12 15.49
N ALA A 9 -43.04 -21.12 14.55
CA ALA A 9 -42.76 -20.84 13.14
C ALA A 9 -42.39 -19.37 12.89
N ALA A 10 -42.98 -18.43 13.61
CA ALA A 10 -42.64 -17.00 13.52
C ALA A 10 -41.27 -16.69 14.11
N ALA A 11 -40.85 -17.35 15.19
CA ALA A 11 -39.53 -17.19 15.79
C ALA A 11 -38.42 -17.77 14.89
N LEU A 12 -38.67 -18.89 14.20
CA LEU A 12 -37.72 -19.49 13.28
C LEU A 12 -37.53 -18.64 12.01
N ALA A 13 -38.59 -18.02 11.49
CA ALA A 13 -38.52 -17.13 10.32
C ALA A 13 -37.75 -15.84 10.64
N LEU A 14 -37.85 -15.31 11.85
CA LEU A 14 -37.12 -14.11 12.27
C LEU A 14 -35.61 -14.39 12.52
N ALA A 15 -35.26 -15.60 12.99
CA ALA A 15 -33.87 -16.01 13.18
C ALA A 15 -33.10 -16.21 11.86
N ILE A 16 -33.78 -16.59 10.78
CA ILE A 16 -33.16 -16.77 9.45
C ILE A 16 -32.90 -15.41 8.78
N LEU A 17 -33.70 -14.38 9.06
CA LEU A 17 -33.55 -13.04 8.44
C LEU A 17 -32.40 -12.24 9.05
N THR A 18 -31.93 -12.56 10.26
CA THR A 18 -30.83 -11.85 10.92
C THR A 18 -29.43 -12.36 10.55
N MET A 19 -29.31 -13.50 9.88
CA MET A 19 -28.01 -14.05 9.45
C MET A 19 -27.54 -13.57 8.06
N ALA A 20 -28.39 -12.88 7.31
CA ALA A 20 -28.05 -12.43 5.95
C ALA A 20 -27.32 -11.06 5.89
N SER A 21 -27.07 -10.42 7.03
CA SER A 21 -26.55 -9.03 7.03
C SER A 21 -25.10 -8.88 7.46
N MET A 22 -24.33 -9.96 7.66
CA MET A 22 -22.96 -9.85 8.15
C MET A 22 -21.86 -10.20 7.13
N THR A 23 -22.17 -10.38 5.86
CA THR A 23 -21.16 -10.82 4.87
C THR A 23 -20.77 -9.77 3.83
N ALA A 24 -21.17 -8.52 3.96
CA ALA A 24 -20.99 -7.52 2.89
C ALA A 24 -19.78 -6.58 3.05
N LEU A 25 -18.87 -6.79 4.00
CA LEU A 25 -17.74 -5.88 4.24
C LEU A 25 -16.34 -6.49 3.99
N ALA A 26 -16.22 -7.68 3.42
CA ALA A 26 -15.00 -8.46 3.54
C ALA A 26 -14.15 -8.60 2.27
N GLU A 27 -14.58 -8.16 1.11
CA GLU A 27 -13.87 -8.50 -0.15
C GLU A 27 -13.47 -7.22 -0.92
N TYR A 28 -12.39 -6.57 -0.51
CA TYR A 28 -11.85 -5.41 -1.22
C TYR A 28 -10.31 -5.41 -1.13
N GLY A 29 -9.64 -5.31 -2.28
CA GLY A 29 -8.20 -5.27 -2.34
C GLY A 29 -7.53 -6.48 -1.71
N SER A 30 -6.43 -6.25 -1.01
CA SER A 30 -5.67 -7.29 -0.29
C SER A 30 -6.50 -8.01 0.79
N GLY A 31 -7.51 -7.36 1.35
CA GLY A 31 -8.42 -7.95 2.33
C GLY A 31 -9.28 -9.09 1.78
N ALA A 32 -9.47 -9.16 0.46
CA ALA A 32 -10.16 -10.24 -0.24
C ALA A 32 -9.26 -11.47 -0.49
N VAL A 33 -7.95 -11.36 -0.25
CA VAL A 33 -6.98 -12.39 -0.63
C VAL A 33 -6.56 -13.23 0.56
N SER A 34 -6.84 -14.53 0.49
CA SER A 34 -6.46 -15.50 1.51
C SER A 34 -5.39 -16.45 1.00
N GLY A 35 -4.48 -16.85 1.86
CA GLY A 35 -3.43 -17.83 1.52
C GLY A 35 -4.00 -19.17 1.08
N GLY A 36 -3.41 -19.77 0.04
CA GLY A 36 -3.80 -21.07 -0.48
C GLY A 36 -5.03 -21.10 -1.39
N GLN A 37 -5.64 -19.94 -1.66
CA GLN A 37 -6.73 -19.79 -2.62
C GLN A 37 -6.20 -19.57 -4.04
N THR A 38 -6.96 -20.06 -5.03
CA THR A 38 -6.68 -19.78 -6.45
C THR A 38 -7.66 -18.71 -6.94
N TYR A 39 -7.14 -17.73 -7.66
CA TYR A 39 -7.89 -16.61 -8.19
C TYR A 39 -7.86 -16.62 -9.72
N THR A 40 -8.93 -16.19 -10.36
CA THR A 40 -8.93 -15.92 -11.80
C THR A 40 -8.14 -14.62 -12.09
N THR A 41 -7.68 -14.45 -13.32
CA THR A 41 -7.03 -13.19 -13.76
C THR A 41 -7.92 -11.97 -13.50
N GLU A 42 -9.22 -12.08 -13.74
CA GLU A 42 -10.20 -11.03 -13.46
C GLU A 42 -10.24 -10.66 -11.97
N GLN A 43 -10.31 -11.66 -11.08
CA GLN A 43 -10.29 -11.42 -9.64
C GLN A 43 -8.98 -10.78 -9.18
N MET A 44 -7.84 -11.27 -9.69
CA MET A 44 -6.53 -10.71 -9.34
C MET A 44 -6.38 -9.27 -9.80
N LEU A 45 -6.83 -8.94 -11.02
CA LEU A 45 -6.82 -7.56 -11.51
C LEU A 45 -7.72 -6.66 -10.68
N THR A 46 -8.93 -7.14 -10.34
CA THR A 46 -9.89 -6.40 -9.53
C THR A 46 -9.34 -6.11 -8.15
N TYR A 47 -8.82 -7.11 -7.45
CA TYR A 47 -8.26 -6.90 -6.10
C TYR A 47 -6.99 -6.05 -6.13
N ALA A 48 -6.15 -6.20 -7.15
CA ALA A 48 -4.97 -5.37 -7.32
C ALA A 48 -5.32 -3.89 -7.43
N ILE A 49 -6.21 -3.51 -8.35
CA ILE A 49 -6.55 -2.09 -8.54
C ILE A 49 -7.32 -1.50 -7.36
N GLN A 50 -8.13 -2.32 -6.68
CA GLN A 50 -8.82 -1.91 -5.45
C GLN A 50 -7.83 -1.62 -4.32
N ASP A 51 -6.76 -2.39 -4.19
CA ASP A 51 -5.73 -2.15 -3.19
C ASP A 51 -4.96 -0.87 -3.47
N GLU A 52 -4.61 -0.59 -4.73
CA GLU A 52 -3.99 0.66 -5.14
C GLU A 52 -4.92 1.87 -4.90
N TYR A 53 -6.24 1.73 -5.12
CA TYR A 53 -7.22 2.76 -4.77
C TYR A 53 -7.23 3.03 -3.26
N MET A 54 -7.20 1.97 -2.44
CA MET A 54 -7.16 2.10 -0.97
C MET A 54 -5.91 2.83 -0.51
N ALA A 55 -4.72 2.44 -0.99
CA ALA A 55 -3.46 3.09 -0.63
C ALA A 55 -3.46 4.58 -1.02
N LEU A 56 -3.91 4.89 -2.24
CA LEU A 56 -4.02 6.27 -2.72
C LEU A 56 -4.98 7.11 -1.87
N ALA A 57 -6.16 6.56 -1.53
CA ALA A 57 -7.15 7.23 -0.71
C ALA A 57 -6.65 7.44 0.74
N GLU A 58 -6.01 6.43 1.33
CA GLU A 58 -5.43 6.51 2.67
C GLU A 58 -4.35 7.60 2.75
N TYR A 59 -3.42 7.63 1.81
CA TYR A 59 -2.35 8.64 1.81
C TYR A 59 -2.88 10.05 1.58
N ARG A 60 -3.93 10.22 0.77
CA ARG A 60 -4.64 11.50 0.62
C ARG A 60 -5.31 11.95 1.92
N ALA A 61 -6.02 11.06 2.59
CA ALA A 61 -6.66 11.35 3.87
C ALA A 61 -5.65 11.72 4.96
N ILE A 62 -4.50 11.02 5.00
CA ILE A 62 -3.40 11.34 5.92
C ILE A 62 -2.83 12.74 5.64
N ILE A 63 -2.62 13.11 4.38
CA ILE A 63 -2.12 14.44 4.01
C ILE A 63 -3.15 15.52 4.35
N GLU A 64 -4.41 15.27 4.12
CA GLU A 64 -5.48 16.21 4.47
C GLU A 64 -5.50 16.50 5.99
N LYS A 65 -5.35 15.47 6.81
CA LYS A 65 -5.39 15.59 8.28
C LYS A 65 -4.10 16.13 8.88
N HIS A 66 -2.95 15.67 8.40
CA HIS A 66 -1.64 15.92 9.05
C HIS A 66 -0.75 16.90 8.25
N GLY A 67 -1.18 17.33 7.07
CA GLY A 67 -0.40 18.18 6.18
C GLY A 67 0.47 17.39 5.19
N ALA A 68 1.09 18.11 4.27
CA ALA A 68 1.91 17.56 3.18
C ALA A 68 3.27 17.04 3.70
N LEU A 69 3.32 15.81 4.13
CA LEU A 69 4.48 15.16 4.75
C LEU A 69 5.02 14.02 3.88
N ARG A 70 6.35 13.88 3.83
CA ARG A 70 6.98 12.67 3.28
C ARG A 70 6.91 11.52 4.29
N PRO A 71 6.66 10.28 3.85
CA PRO A 71 6.69 9.81 2.46
C PRO A 71 5.37 10.00 1.69
N PHE A 72 4.24 10.26 2.33
CA PHE A 72 2.89 10.26 1.74
C PHE A 72 2.78 11.07 0.45
N THR A 73 3.37 12.29 0.41
CA THR A 73 3.34 13.14 -0.78
C THR A 73 4.01 12.51 -2.00
N SER A 74 5.04 11.69 -1.80
CA SER A 74 5.72 10.98 -2.89
C SER A 74 4.96 9.72 -3.30
N LEU A 75 4.32 9.05 -2.31
CA LEU A 75 3.59 7.82 -2.52
C LEU A 75 2.30 8.04 -3.31
N ILE A 76 1.58 9.15 -3.11
CA ILE A 76 0.41 9.50 -3.92
C ILE A 76 0.70 9.41 -5.43
N GLU A 77 1.82 9.94 -5.87
CA GLU A 77 2.20 9.89 -7.28
C GLU A 77 2.59 8.47 -7.73
N ALA A 78 3.14 7.68 -6.83
CA ALA A 78 3.48 6.28 -7.10
C ALA A 78 2.21 5.44 -7.24
N GLU A 79 1.27 5.52 -6.31
CA GLU A 79 0.01 4.76 -6.37
C GLU A 79 -0.84 5.13 -7.59
N GLN A 80 -0.84 6.41 -7.98
CA GLN A 80 -1.50 6.80 -9.22
C GLN A 80 -0.88 6.10 -10.43
N ARG A 81 0.47 6.00 -10.50
CA ARG A 81 1.15 5.26 -11.58
C ARG A 81 0.86 3.76 -11.54
N HIS A 82 0.73 3.17 -10.34
CA HIS A 82 0.35 1.77 -10.18
C HIS A 82 -1.05 1.49 -10.77
N ILE A 83 -2.01 2.34 -10.46
CA ILE A 83 -3.35 2.30 -11.05
C ILE A 83 -3.28 2.41 -12.59
N ASP A 84 -2.47 3.33 -13.11
CA ASP A 84 -2.33 3.55 -14.54
C ASP A 84 -1.60 2.39 -15.25
N LEU A 85 -0.74 1.63 -14.56
CA LEU A 85 -0.14 0.39 -15.06
C LEU A 85 -1.14 -0.77 -15.12
N LEU A 86 -2.10 -0.83 -14.20
CA LEU A 86 -3.12 -1.89 -14.15
C LEU A 86 -4.20 -1.71 -15.21
N LYS A 87 -4.68 -0.48 -15.47
CA LYS A 87 -5.81 -0.20 -16.37
C LYS A 87 -5.70 -0.82 -17.76
N PRO A 88 -4.54 -0.82 -18.46
CA PRO A 88 -4.40 -1.47 -19.77
C PRO A 88 -4.69 -2.97 -19.73
N LEU A 89 -4.38 -3.65 -18.61
CA LEU A 89 -4.66 -5.08 -18.46
C LEU A 89 -6.17 -5.34 -18.41
N PHE A 90 -6.96 -4.49 -17.75
CA PHE A 90 -8.43 -4.62 -17.77
C PHE A 90 -8.97 -4.60 -19.20
N THR A 91 -8.48 -3.68 -20.03
CA THR A 91 -8.86 -3.61 -21.44
C THR A 91 -8.42 -4.86 -22.20
N ALA A 92 -7.18 -5.32 -22.00
CA ALA A 92 -6.63 -6.48 -22.69
C ALA A 92 -7.38 -7.78 -22.37
N TYR A 93 -7.87 -7.91 -21.15
CA TYR A 93 -8.60 -9.11 -20.68
C TYR A 93 -10.13 -8.97 -20.73
N GLY A 94 -10.66 -7.86 -21.23
CA GLY A 94 -12.10 -7.61 -21.33
C GLY A 94 -12.80 -7.50 -19.96
N VAL A 95 -12.05 -7.13 -18.93
CA VAL A 95 -12.56 -6.95 -17.56
C VAL A 95 -12.97 -5.48 -17.36
N ALA A 96 -14.10 -5.24 -16.72
CA ALA A 96 -14.51 -3.89 -16.36
C ALA A 96 -13.63 -3.36 -15.21
N VAL A 97 -13.10 -2.14 -15.35
CA VAL A 97 -12.41 -1.47 -14.23
C VAL A 97 -13.45 -1.17 -13.14
N PRO A 98 -13.25 -1.63 -11.90
CA PRO A 98 -14.19 -1.32 -10.81
C PRO A 98 -14.20 0.17 -10.50
N GLU A 99 -15.32 0.65 -9.96
CA GLU A 99 -15.45 2.02 -9.47
C GLU A 99 -14.48 2.24 -8.30
N ASP A 100 -13.85 3.41 -8.26
CA ASP A 100 -13.02 3.84 -7.13
C ASP A 100 -13.92 4.44 -6.04
N ASP A 101 -14.29 3.62 -5.06
CA ASP A 101 -15.05 4.01 -3.87
C ASP A 101 -14.18 4.03 -2.59
N ALA A 102 -12.86 3.93 -2.75
CA ALA A 102 -11.90 3.82 -1.65
C ALA A 102 -11.93 4.99 -0.68
N ALA A 103 -12.20 6.21 -1.16
CA ALA A 103 -12.31 7.39 -0.30
C ALA A 103 -13.38 7.26 0.79
N GLY A 104 -14.46 6.52 0.53
CA GLY A 104 -15.50 6.23 1.51
C GLY A 104 -15.15 5.11 2.51
N ARG A 105 -14.04 4.42 2.30
CA ARG A 105 -13.61 3.26 3.09
C ARG A 105 -12.47 3.57 4.06
N VAL A 106 -11.76 4.68 3.88
CA VAL A 106 -10.58 5.05 4.65
C VAL A 106 -10.91 6.10 5.71
N THR A 107 -10.17 6.06 6.80
CA THR A 107 -10.18 7.09 7.83
C THR A 107 -8.74 7.38 8.23
N ALA A 108 -8.32 8.65 8.16
CA ALA A 108 -6.97 9.02 8.54
C ALA A 108 -6.72 8.76 10.04
N PRO A 109 -5.61 8.11 10.41
CA PRO A 109 -5.22 7.89 11.79
C PRO A 109 -5.11 9.19 12.59
N GLU A 110 -5.21 9.10 13.92
CA GLU A 110 -5.21 10.29 14.79
C GLU A 110 -3.82 10.89 14.91
N THR A 111 -2.77 10.07 14.90
CA THR A 111 -1.38 10.52 15.05
C THR A 111 -0.53 10.18 13.84
N LEU A 112 0.59 10.90 13.66
CA LEU A 112 1.55 10.59 12.62
C LEU A 112 2.23 9.23 12.81
N THR A 113 2.41 8.78 14.04
CA THR A 113 2.96 7.45 14.31
C THR A 113 2.01 6.37 13.79
N GLU A 114 0.73 6.47 14.15
CA GLU A 114 -0.30 5.57 13.62
C GLU A 114 -0.42 5.65 12.10
N ALA A 115 -0.25 6.83 11.51
CA ALA A 115 -0.26 6.98 10.04
C ALA A 115 0.91 6.25 9.36
N TYR A 116 2.10 6.26 9.94
CA TYR A 116 3.23 5.48 9.41
C TYR A 116 3.03 3.98 9.63
N GLU A 117 2.44 3.57 10.75
CA GLU A 117 2.12 2.16 11.02
C GLU A 117 1.02 1.65 10.09
N ALA A 118 0.01 2.46 9.79
CA ALA A 118 -1.04 2.16 8.82
C ALA A 118 -0.45 1.98 7.41
N GLY A 119 0.38 2.91 6.95
CA GLY A 119 1.08 2.77 5.68
C GLY A 119 1.99 1.53 5.63
N LEU A 120 2.73 1.23 6.70
CA LEU A 120 3.53 0.00 6.79
C LEU A 120 2.66 -1.25 6.64
N LYS A 121 1.50 -1.26 7.29
CA LYS A 121 0.54 -2.37 7.20
C LYS A 121 -0.01 -2.51 5.78
N ALA A 122 -0.46 -1.42 5.17
CA ALA A 122 -1.01 -1.41 3.82
C ALA A 122 0.00 -1.99 2.82
N GLU A 123 1.26 -1.53 2.84
CA GLU A 123 2.30 -2.02 1.94
C GLU A 123 2.70 -3.48 2.23
N THR A 124 2.58 -3.93 3.48
CA THR A 124 2.82 -5.33 3.84
C THR A 124 1.73 -6.24 3.27
N ASP A 125 0.47 -5.85 3.40
CA ASP A 125 -0.68 -6.58 2.89
C ASP A 125 -0.67 -6.62 1.36
N ASN A 126 -0.37 -5.49 0.70
CA ASN A 126 -0.20 -5.37 -0.74
C ASN A 126 0.90 -6.30 -1.27
N THR A 127 2.08 -6.27 -0.62
CA THR A 127 3.20 -7.18 -0.96
C THR A 127 2.80 -8.66 -0.84
N ALA A 128 2.04 -9.01 0.19
CA ALA A 128 1.56 -10.38 0.41
C ALA A 128 0.53 -10.78 -0.66
N MET A 129 -0.40 -9.90 -1.03
CA MET A 129 -1.37 -10.10 -2.11
C MET A 129 -0.68 -10.38 -3.44
N TYR A 130 0.25 -9.53 -3.88
CA TYR A 130 1.01 -9.77 -5.11
C TYR A 130 1.86 -11.05 -5.02
N GLY A 131 2.40 -11.36 -3.85
CA GLY A 131 3.09 -12.63 -3.61
C GLY A 131 2.20 -13.85 -3.85
N ALA A 132 0.95 -13.80 -3.35
CA ALA A 132 -0.03 -14.87 -3.55
C ALA A 132 -0.43 -15.01 -5.04
N PHE A 133 -0.60 -13.89 -5.76
CA PHE A 133 -0.91 -13.91 -7.20
C PHE A 133 0.25 -14.44 -8.03
N LEU A 134 1.47 -13.99 -7.78
CA LEU A 134 2.67 -14.42 -8.50
C LEU A 134 3.04 -15.88 -8.26
N SER A 135 2.52 -16.52 -7.21
CA SER A 135 2.68 -17.95 -6.98
C SER A 135 1.78 -18.83 -7.86
N GLN A 136 0.86 -18.22 -8.60
CA GLN A 136 -0.09 -18.90 -9.48
C GLN A 136 0.32 -18.79 -10.95
N THR A 137 -0.34 -19.55 -11.81
CA THR A 137 -0.14 -19.43 -13.26
C THR A 137 -0.78 -18.13 -13.75
N LEU A 138 0.01 -17.26 -14.32
CA LEU A 138 -0.38 -15.95 -14.83
C LEU A 138 0.06 -15.77 -16.29
N PRO A 139 -0.69 -15.00 -17.09
CA PRO A 139 -0.19 -14.44 -18.34
C PRO A 139 1.07 -13.61 -18.12
N ASP A 140 1.99 -13.61 -19.09
CA ASP A 140 3.31 -12.98 -18.92
C ASP A 140 3.24 -11.47 -18.68
N ASP A 141 2.29 -10.77 -19.32
CA ASP A 141 2.06 -9.34 -19.15
C ASP A 141 1.53 -9.00 -17.75
N VAL A 142 0.55 -9.75 -17.24
CA VAL A 142 0.02 -9.63 -15.89
C VAL A 142 1.11 -9.89 -14.86
N LYS A 143 1.88 -10.98 -15.08
CA LYS A 143 3.00 -11.36 -14.21
C LYS A 143 4.05 -10.26 -14.14
N ALA A 144 4.40 -9.63 -15.27
CA ALA A 144 5.38 -8.56 -15.33
C ALA A 144 4.91 -7.32 -14.53
N VAL A 145 3.64 -6.92 -14.69
CA VAL A 145 3.07 -5.79 -13.95
C VAL A 145 3.01 -6.10 -12.45
N PHE A 146 2.47 -7.25 -12.04
CA PHE A 146 2.38 -7.62 -10.63
C PHE A 146 3.76 -7.73 -9.95
N ALA A 147 4.78 -8.24 -10.64
CA ALA A 147 6.14 -8.28 -10.12
C ALA A 147 6.71 -6.87 -9.90
N SER A 148 6.42 -5.93 -10.81
CA SER A 148 6.83 -4.53 -10.69
C SER A 148 6.13 -3.84 -9.52
N LEU A 149 4.81 -4.02 -9.39
CA LEU A 149 4.02 -3.44 -8.30
C LEU A 149 4.46 -3.99 -6.94
N LYS A 150 4.66 -5.32 -6.84
CA LYS A 150 5.22 -5.93 -5.63
C LYS A 150 6.54 -5.31 -5.20
N ALA A 151 7.47 -5.12 -6.15
CA ALA A 151 8.77 -4.52 -5.85
C ALA A 151 8.65 -3.06 -5.42
N ALA A 152 7.71 -2.29 -5.99
CA ALA A 152 7.42 -0.92 -5.57
C ALA A 152 6.88 -0.89 -4.13
N SER A 153 5.90 -1.74 -3.79
CA SER A 153 5.35 -1.83 -2.43
C SER A 153 6.39 -2.30 -1.40
N GLU A 154 7.33 -3.16 -1.76
CA GLU A 154 8.47 -3.51 -0.89
C GLU A 154 9.35 -2.29 -0.59
N ASN A 155 9.58 -1.40 -1.56
CA ASN A 155 10.31 -0.15 -1.36
C ASN A 155 9.53 0.85 -0.48
N HIS A 156 8.21 0.97 -0.70
CA HIS A 156 7.32 1.78 0.11
C HIS A 156 7.31 1.30 1.56
N ARG A 157 7.14 0.00 1.79
CA ARG A 157 7.23 -0.64 3.10
C ARG A 157 8.54 -0.29 3.81
N SER A 158 9.68 -0.47 3.13
CA SER A 158 11.00 -0.14 3.69
C SER A 158 11.13 1.34 4.05
N THR A 159 10.41 2.21 3.34
CA THR A 159 10.37 3.65 3.64
C THR A 159 9.61 3.93 4.93
N PHE A 160 8.48 3.27 5.17
CA PHE A 160 7.75 3.36 6.43
C PHE A 160 8.54 2.77 7.61
N GLU A 161 9.17 1.61 7.43
CA GLU A 161 10.04 1.00 8.45
C GLU A 161 11.14 1.97 8.91
N ARG A 162 11.79 2.65 7.98
CA ARG A 162 12.81 3.68 8.31
C ARG A 162 12.21 4.87 9.04
N ARG A 163 11.00 5.31 8.71
CA ARG A 163 10.33 6.41 9.41
C ARG A 163 9.99 6.06 10.85
N ILE A 164 9.42 4.89 11.07
CA ILE A 164 9.08 4.38 12.41
C ILE A 164 10.36 4.22 13.27
N SER A 165 11.41 3.59 12.71
CA SER A 165 12.69 3.40 13.40
C SER A 165 13.39 4.72 13.73
N GLY A 166 13.34 5.71 12.83
CA GLY A 166 13.91 7.03 13.02
C GLY A 166 13.19 7.85 14.11
N GLN A 167 11.89 7.66 14.27
CA GLN A 167 11.12 8.29 15.36
C GLN A 167 11.48 7.69 16.72
N THR A 168 11.64 6.37 16.81
CA THR A 168 12.04 5.71 18.05
C THR A 168 13.48 6.05 18.44
N GLY A 169 14.39 6.20 17.47
CA GLY A 169 15.79 6.60 17.70
C GLY A 169 15.93 8.01 18.27
N ASN A 170 15.13 8.96 17.81
CA ASN A 170 15.15 10.34 18.32
C ASN A 170 14.53 10.47 19.72
N ALA A 171 13.60 9.60 20.11
CA ALA A 171 13.05 9.56 21.46
C ALA A 171 14.07 9.06 22.50
N GLN A 172 15.06 8.28 22.08
CA GLN A 172 16.11 7.71 22.94
C GLN A 172 17.41 8.53 22.94
N GLY A 173 17.62 9.43 21.95
CA GLY A 173 18.90 10.11 21.70
C GLY A 173 19.13 11.42 22.46
N ASN A 174 18.19 11.95 23.23
CA ASN A 174 18.32 13.26 23.89
C ASN A 174 18.56 13.20 25.40
N ARG A 175 19.30 12.20 25.87
CA ARG A 175 19.76 12.13 27.28
C ARG A 175 21.25 11.75 27.34
N ASN A 176 22.14 12.59 26.88
CA ASN A 176 23.48 12.82 27.42
C ASN A 176 24.37 13.43 26.33
N GLY A 177 24.74 14.67 26.52
CA GLY A 177 25.70 15.32 25.64
C GLY A 177 25.98 16.77 26.03
N ARG A 178 26.05 17.08 27.33
CA ARG A 178 26.84 18.20 27.79
C ARG A 178 28.29 17.72 27.85
N GLY A 179 28.99 17.85 26.75
CA GLY A 179 30.43 17.69 26.63
C GLY A 179 31.05 19.00 26.18
N ASN A 180 31.44 19.81 27.13
CA ASN A 180 32.31 20.98 26.94
C ASN A 180 33.69 20.48 26.42
N GLY A 181 34.07 20.87 25.21
CA GLY A 181 35.34 20.50 24.60
C GLY A 181 35.89 21.66 23.77
N ASN A 182 36.55 22.58 24.47
CA ASN A 182 37.40 23.62 23.88
C ASN A 182 38.66 22.97 23.31
N GLY A 183 38.83 22.92 22.00
CA GLY A 183 40.01 22.36 21.34
C GLY A 183 40.37 23.17 20.09
N ARG A 184 41.26 24.15 20.26
CA ARG A 184 41.97 24.79 19.17
C ARG A 184 42.93 23.76 18.54
N GLY A 185 42.86 23.53 17.25
CA GLY A 185 43.83 22.76 16.48
C GLY A 185 43.89 23.27 15.04
N ASN A 186 44.97 23.97 14.80
CA ASN A 186 45.43 24.55 13.52
C ASN A 186 45.95 23.44 12.58
N GLY A 187 45.71 23.55 11.26
CA GLY A 187 46.68 22.93 10.33
C GLY A 187 46.15 22.13 9.18
N ASN A 188 46.18 22.76 8.07
CA ASN A 188 46.75 22.35 6.77
C ASN A 188 45.82 21.67 5.73
N MET A 189 45.77 22.36 4.61
CA MET A 189 45.19 21.99 3.33
C MET A 189 45.82 20.73 2.72
N ASN A 190 45.03 19.85 2.16
CA ASN A 190 45.24 19.43 0.77
C ASN A 190 43.97 18.74 0.23
N GLY A 191 43.53 19.29 -0.90
CA GLY A 191 42.31 18.96 -1.56
C GLY A 191 42.31 17.55 -2.19
N ARG A 192 41.11 17.05 -2.27
CA ARG A 192 40.57 16.39 -3.48
C ARG A 192 39.05 16.35 -3.29
N GLY A 193 38.38 17.15 -4.13
CA GLY A 193 36.97 17.21 -4.19
C GLY A 193 36.37 15.83 -4.51
N ASN A 194 35.48 15.39 -3.66
CA ASN A 194 34.50 14.40 -4.04
C ASN A 194 33.16 15.15 -4.13
N ALA A 195 32.83 15.51 -5.35
CA ALA A 195 31.54 16.04 -5.68
C ALA A 195 30.50 14.97 -5.42
N TYR A 196 29.83 15.04 -4.28
CA TYR A 196 28.58 14.33 -4.09
C TYR A 196 27.55 15.03 -4.98
N ASN A 197 27.42 14.46 -6.18
CA ASN A 197 26.38 14.77 -7.11
C ASN A 197 25.03 14.36 -6.47
N ASN A 198 24.31 15.37 -5.96
CA ASN A 198 22.95 15.22 -5.49
C ASN A 198 22.04 15.08 -6.72
N GLY A 199 22.22 13.97 -7.45
CA GLY A 199 21.38 13.54 -8.56
C GLY A 199 20.04 13.12 -8.03
N GLY A 200 19.00 13.85 -8.42
CA GLY A 200 17.61 13.50 -8.13
C GLY A 200 17.33 12.04 -8.45
N ASN A 201 16.60 11.44 -7.56
CA ASN A 201 16.16 10.06 -7.59
C ASN A 201 15.37 9.79 -8.88
N ARG A 202 16.09 9.35 -9.93
CA ARG A 202 15.51 8.71 -11.10
C ARG A 202 15.63 7.23 -10.86
N GLY A 203 14.51 6.57 -10.61
CA GLY A 203 14.43 5.16 -10.84
C GLY A 203 14.10 4.31 -9.63
N ASP A 204 12.83 4.24 -9.31
CA ASP A 204 12.27 3.14 -8.52
C ASP A 204 11.86 1.94 -9.40
N TYR A 205 12.30 1.89 -10.66
CA TYR A 205 12.04 0.77 -11.54
C TYR A 205 13.34 0.07 -11.93
N PRO A 206 13.48 -1.23 -11.67
CA PRO A 206 14.53 -2.02 -12.27
C PRO A 206 14.27 -2.09 -13.78
N ASN A 207 15.10 -1.36 -14.54
CA ASN A 207 15.33 -1.48 -15.97
C ASN A 207 14.14 -1.94 -16.84
N CYS A 208 13.19 -1.04 -17.08
CA CYS A 208 12.03 -1.27 -17.94
C CYS A 208 12.33 -1.24 -19.45
N SER A 209 13.52 -1.61 -19.89
CA SER A 209 13.92 -1.55 -21.28
C SER A 209 13.10 -2.45 -22.23
N ASN A 210 12.27 -3.36 -21.69
CA ASN A 210 11.45 -4.30 -22.47
C ASN A 210 9.99 -4.41 -22.02
N CYS A 211 9.47 -3.44 -21.26
CA CYS A 211 8.05 -3.43 -20.91
C CYS A 211 7.26 -2.70 -22.01
N PRO A 212 6.31 -3.35 -22.71
CA PRO A 212 5.53 -2.71 -23.78
C PRO A 212 4.62 -1.58 -23.28
N TYR A 213 4.52 -1.37 -21.98
CA TYR A 213 3.67 -0.36 -21.33
C TYR A 213 4.46 0.72 -20.58
N CYS A 214 5.79 0.78 -20.72
CA CYS A 214 6.55 1.93 -20.21
C CYS A 214 6.31 3.13 -21.10
N PRO A 215 5.86 4.30 -20.59
CA PRO A 215 5.80 5.52 -21.36
C PRO A 215 7.21 5.86 -21.87
N ALA A 216 7.32 6.17 -23.15
CA ALA A 216 8.56 6.62 -23.76
C ALA A 216 9.09 7.84 -23.00
N ALA A 217 10.38 7.81 -22.66
CA ALA A 217 11.07 8.90 -21.97
C ALA A 217 11.17 10.15 -22.84
#